data_31707e1813327cfea9ab61db5d2c90af
#
_entry.id   31707e1813327cfea9ab61db5d2c90af
#
_cell.length_a   1.000
_cell.length_b   1.000
_cell.length_c   1.000
_cell.angle_alpha   90.00
_cell.angle_beta   90.00
_cell.angle_gamma   90.00
#
_symmetry.space_group_name_H-M   'P 1'
#
loop_
_entity.id
_entity.type
_entity.pdbx_description
1 polymer ?
#
loop_
_entity_poly.entity_id
_entity_poly.type
_entity_poly.pdbx_seq_one_letter_code
_entity_poly.pdbx_strand_id
1 'polypeptide(L)'
;MRKALSPEKLQGVYGHIAKRYDFQHALITASADQKGRRILVEHSVSEGDEVLDCGSGTGTTGIMAAKKVGPSGKVTLFDLSEDMLSIAREKVVQENVQERVTFQTGDMVHLPFGDNSFDVVLSTYSLCPLYDPVKGAAELYRVTKAGGRLGVGHSTEPQNVIVKYLADRVEDIAWHFPWLSMGCRSINVLPALENLGGKVLLSKHIGVPLWPFLIFVIEKPRTEQSHQLGR
;
A
#
# COMPACT_ATOMS: atom_id res chain seq x y z
N MET A 1 7.03 19.51 -8.07
CA MET A 1 6.72 18.07 -7.86
C MET A 1 7.52 17.27 -8.88
N ARG A 2 8.30 16.27 -8.47
CA ARG A 2 9.11 15.44 -9.38
C ARG A 2 8.23 14.60 -10.29
N LYS A 3 8.65 14.42 -11.55
CA LYS A 3 7.90 13.64 -12.53
C LYS A 3 8.00 12.15 -12.18
N ALA A 4 6.89 11.43 -12.09
CA ALA A 4 6.87 9.99 -11.86
C ALA A 4 7.62 9.22 -12.95
N LEU A 5 8.14 8.05 -12.61
CA LEU A 5 8.64 7.10 -13.58
C LEU A 5 7.46 6.52 -14.38
N SER A 6 7.69 6.16 -15.65
CA SER A 6 6.68 5.41 -16.40
C SER A 6 6.52 3.98 -15.84
N PRO A 7 5.37 3.31 -16.05
CA PRO A 7 5.14 1.94 -15.58
C PRO A 7 6.25 0.97 -15.99
N GLU A 8 6.73 1.06 -17.24
CA GLU A 8 7.78 0.18 -17.78
C GLU A 8 9.12 0.39 -17.06
N LYS A 9 9.48 1.67 -16.81
CA LYS A 9 10.69 2.01 -16.04
C LYS A 9 10.59 1.55 -14.60
N LEU A 10 9.42 1.71 -14.00
CA LEU A 10 9.14 1.28 -12.63
C LEU A 10 9.28 -0.24 -12.51
N GLN A 11 8.66 -0.99 -13.43
CA GLN A 11 8.79 -2.44 -13.51
C GLN A 11 10.24 -2.89 -13.65
N GLY A 12 11.03 -2.23 -14.51
CA GLY A 12 12.46 -2.52 -14.68
C GLY A 12 13.28 -2.28 -13.40
N VAL A 13 13.02 -1.18 -12.67
CA VAL A 13 13.71 -0.89 -11.40
C VAL A 13 13.40 -1.97 -10.37
N TYR A 14 12.11 -2.31 -10.17
CA TYR A 14 11.70 -3.29 -9.17
C TYR A 14 12.12 -4.72 -9.54
N GLY A 15 12.08 -5.11 -10.82
CA GLY A 15 12.60 -6.41 -11.26
C GLY A 15 14.09 -6.57 -10.96
N HIS A 16 14.89 -5.50 -11.16
CA HIS A 16 16.34 -5.55 -10.89
C HIS A 16 16.69 -5.68 -9.40
N ILE A 17 15.90 -5.07 -8.51
CA ILE A 17 16.16 -5.07 -7.07
C ILE A 17 15.38 -6.13 -6.30
N ALA A 18 14.47 -6.86 -6.93
CA ALA A 18 13.51 -7.76 -6.28
C ALA A 18 14.14 -8.66 -5.21
N LYS A 19 15.27 -9.33 -5.53
CA LYS A 19 15.97 -10.24 -4.59
C LYS A 19 16.60 -9.55 -3.38
N ARG A 20 16.85 -8.23 -3.46
CA ARG A 20 17.49 -7.44 -2.39
C ARG A 20 16.53 -6.44 -1.78
N TYR A 21 15.33 -6.34 -2.32
CA TYR A 21 14.37 -5.29 -1.97
C TYR A 21 14.09 -5.23 -0.47
N ASP A 22 13.74 -6.34 0.15
CA ASP A 22 13.38 -6.36 1.57
C ASP A 22 14.54 -5.91 2.46
N PHE A 23 15.76 -6.36 2.16
CA PHE A 23 16.95 -5.96 2.91
C PHE A 23 17.27 -4.47 2.73
N GLN A 24 17.27 -3.99 1.47
CA GLN A 24 17.54 -2.59 1.17
C GLN A 24 16.48 -1.67 1.78
N HIS A 25 15.20 -2.05 1.65
CA HIS A 25 14.09 -1.27 2.19
C HIS A 25 14.15 -1.20 3.72
N ALA A 26 14.37 -2.33 4.40
CA ALA A 26 14.51 -2.36 5.86
C ALA A 26 15.70 -1.50 6.34
N LEU A 27 16.82 -1.50 5.62
CA LEU A 27 17.98 -0.68 5.95
C LEU A 27 17.70 0.81 5.79
N ILE A 28 17.11 1.21 4.67
CA ILE A 28 16.79 2.63 4.36
C ILE A 28 15.74 3.18 5.33
N THR A 29 14.74 2.39 5.67
CA THR A 29 13.62 2.81 6.54
C THR A 29 13.91 2.64 8.03
N ALA A 30 15.09 2.11 8.41
CA ALA A 30 15.40 1.69 9.78
C ALA A 30 14.29 0.81 10.38
N SER A 31 13.73 -0.09 9.56
CA SER A 31 12.63 -1.02 9.89
C SER A 31 11.30 -0.35 10.28
N ALA A 32 11.16 0.97 10.06
CA ALA A 32 9.90 1.67 10.30
C ALA A 32 8.77 1.15 9.40
N ASP A 33 9.12 0.69 8.19
CA ASP A 33 8.20 0.04 7.25
C ASP A 33 7.55 -1.21 7.85
N GLN A 34 8.33 -2.07 8.50
CA GLN A 34 7.82 -3.29 9.14
C GLN A 34 6.83 -2.95 10.27
N LYS A 35 7.14 -1.91 11.06
CA LYS A 35 6.24 -1.40 12.09
C LYS A 35 4.93 -0.88 11.48
N GLY A 36 5.02 -0.12 10.39
CA GLY A 36 3.86 0.41 9.67
C GLY A 36 2.96 -0.70 9.12
N ARG A 37 3.54 -1.70 8.44
CA ARG A 37 2.81 -2.87 7.91
C ARG A 37 2.06 -3.62 9.01
N ARG A 38 2.72 -3.88 10.14
CA ARG A 38 2.11 -4.55 11.29
C ARG A 38 0.93 -3.76 11.84
N ILE A 39 1.09 -2.45 12.07
CA ILE A 39 0.01 -1.59 12.56
C ILE A 39 -1.18 -1.61 11.61
N LEU A 40 -0.95 -1.50 10.29
CA LEU A 40 -2.01 -1.51 9.29
C LEU A 40 -2.76 -2.85 9.28
N VAL A 41 -2.06 -3.98 9.29
CA VAL A 41 -2.68 -5.30 9.34
C VAL A 41 -3.46 -5.49 10.65
N GLU A 42 -2.90 -5.09 11.79
CA GLU A 42 -3.55 -5.21 13.10
C GLU A 42 -4.87 -4.44 13.19
N HIS A 43 -4.94 -3.24 12.59
CA HIS A 43 -6.11 -2.37 12.68
C HIS A 43 -7.12 -2.56 11.53
N SER A 44 -6.74 -3.24 10.46
CA SER A 44 -7.62 -3.39 9.28
C SER A 44 -8.18 -4.80 9.15
N VAL A 45 -7.36 -5.83 9.36
CA VAL A 45 -7.69 -7.22 9.00
C VAL A 45 -8.33 -7.96 10.18
N SER A 46 -9.33 -8.76 9.89
CA SER A 46 -10.01 -9.67 10.82
C SER A 46 -10.00 -11.09 10.29
N GLU A 47 -10.30 -12.07 11.13
CA GLU A 47 -10.49 -13.47 10.71
C GLU A 47 -11.64 -13.59 9.71
N GLY A 48 -11.42 -14.35 8.64
CA GLY A 48 -12.41 -14.59 7.60
C GLY A 48 -12.46 -13.53 6.50
N ASP A 49 -11.72 -12.41 6.62
CA ASP A 49 -11.75 -11.34 5.62
C ASP A 49 -11.21 -11.79 4.25
N GLU A 50 -11.79 -11.21 3.21
CA GLU A 50 -11.27 -11.21 1.84
C GLU A 50 -10.42 -9.95 1.63
N VAL A 51 -9.10 -10.13 1.53
CA VAL A 51 -8.11 -9.05 1.55
C VAL A 51 -7.43 -8.88 0.20
N LEU A 52 -7.26 -7.64 -0.25
CA LEU A 52 -6.36 -7.26 -1.35
C LEU A 52 -5.13 -6.57 -0.76
N ASP A 53 -3.92 -7.09 -1.03
CA ASP A 53 -2.66 -6.37 -0.85
C ASP A 53 -2.20 -5.85 -2.22
N CYS A 54 -2.40 -4.56 -2.46
CA CYS A 54 -2.19 -3.92 -3.75
C CYS A 54 -0.86 -3.16 -3.79
N GLY A 55 -0.02 -3.49 -4.77
CA GLY A 55 1.40 -3.16 -4.77
C GLY A 55 2.13 -3.99 -3.74
N SER A 56 1.83 -5.29 -3.72
CA SER A 56 2.28 -6.23 -2.68
C SER A 56 3.79 -6.47 -2.69
N GLY A 57 4.47 -6.20 -3.82
CA GLY A 57 5.88 -6.46 -4.00
C GLY A 57 6.23 -7.90 -3.68
N THR A 58 7.18 -8.12 -2.78
CA THR A 58 7.60 -9.43 -2.28
C THR A 58 6.63 -10.07 -1.27
N GLY A 59 5.41 -9.53 -1.11
CA GLY A 59 4.32 -10.12 -0.36
C GLY A 59 4.37 -9.93 1.16
N THR A 60 5.25 -9.11 1.70
CA THR A 60 5.46 -9.00 3.16
C THR A 60 4.18 -8.63 3.92
N THR A 61 3.40 -7.66 3.43
CA THR A 61 2.14 -7.24 4.08
C THR A 61 1.06 -8.29 3.90
N GLY A 62 0.90 -8.81 2.69
CA GLY A 62 -0.10 -9.82 2.38
C GLY A 62 0.12 -11.14 3.14
N ILE A 63 1.37 -11.55 3.38
CA ILE A 63 1.70 -12.70 4.22
C ILE A 63 1.27 -12.45 5.68
N MET A 64 1.52 -11.25 6.22
CA MET A 64 1.02 -10.88 7.55
C MET A 64 -0.51 -10.95 7.60
N ALA A 65 -1.19 -10.44 6.55
CA ALA A 65 -2.64 -10.53 6.42
C ALA A 65 -3.11 -11.99 6.33
N ALA A 66 -2.45 -12.83 5.52
CA ALA A 66 -2.80 -14.24 5.34
C ALA A 66 -2.70 -15.06 6.63
N LYS A 67 -1.78 -14.72 7.51
CA LYS A 67 -1.71 -15.31 8.85
C LYS A 67 -2.89 -14.89 9.73
N LYS A 68 -3.35 -13.64 9.58
CA LYS A 68 -4.39 -13.06 10.42
C LYS A 68 -5.81 -13.43 9.98
N VAL A 69 -6.07 -13.55 8.68
CA VAL A 69 -7.41 -13.93 8.18
C VAL A 69 -7.81 -15.36 8.53
N GLY A 70 -6.87 -16.19 8.97
CA GLY A 70 -7.16 -17.57 9.35
C GLY A 70 -7.54 -18.46 8.15
N PRO A 71 -8.03 -19.68 8.40
CA PRO A 71 -8.28 -20.66 7.35
C PRO A 71 -9.47 -20.33 6.45
N SER A 72 -10.42 -19.50 6.92
CA SER A 72 -11.63 -19.09 6.18
C SER A 72 -11.42 -17.86 5.30
N GLY A 73 -10.38 -17.05 5.59
CA GLY A 73 -10.09 -15.84 4.82
C GLY A 73 -9.22 -16.09 3.60
N LYS A 74 -9.15 -15.10 2.72
CA LYS A 74 -8.36 -15.12 1.49
C LYS A 74 -7.59 -13.81 1.33
N VAL A 75 -6.43 -13.89 0.68
CA VAL A 75 -5.59 -12.74 0.36
C VAL A 75 -5.20 -12.78 -1.10
N THR A 76 -5.45 -11.70 -1.82
CA THR A 76 -4.95 -11.50 -3.18
C THR A 76 -3.73 -10.59 -3.13
N LEU A 77 -2.58 -11.08 -3.61
CA LEU A 77 -1.38 -10.28 -3.84
C LEU A 77 -1.41 -9.75 -5.25
N PHE A 78 -1.49 -8.42 -5.39
CA PHE A 78 -1.55 -7.73 -6.67
C PHE A 78 -0.35 -6.82 -6.84
N ASP A 79 0.40 -6.96 -7.92
CA ASP A 79 1.56 -6.11 -8.21
C ASP A 79 1.77 -5.92 -9.72
N LEU A 80 2.44 -4.84 -10.11
CA LEU A 80 2.83 -4.58 -11.50
C LEU A 80 3.96 -5.53 -11.96
N SER A 81 4.82 -5.99 -11.04
CA SER A 81 6.02 -6.75 -11.32
C SER A 81 5.84 -8.25 -11.03
N GLU A 82 5.86 -9.06 -12.09
CA GLU A 82 5.84 -10.52 -11.94
C GLU A 82 7.09 -11.04 -11.23
N ASP A 83 8.25 -10.38 -11.39
CA ASP A 83 9.48 -10.75 -10.67
C ASP A 83 9.30 -10.60 -9.14
N MET A 84 8.61 -9.55 -8.70
CA MET A 84 8.26 -9.35 -7.29
C MET A 84 7.30 -10.44 -6.80
N LEU A 85 6.26 -10.74 -7.57
CA LEU A 85 5.29 -11.80 -7.22
C LEU A 85 5.94 -13.19 -7.20
N SER A 86 6.96 -13.44 -8.03
CA SER A 86 7.71 -14.70 -7.99
C SER A 86 8.37 -14.91 -6.62
N ILE A 87 9.00 -13.87 -6.07
CA ILE A 87 9.58 -13.91 -4.72
C ILE A 87 8.48 -14.05 -3.65
N ALA A 88 7.35 -13.38 -3.84
CA ALA A 88 6.22 -13.51 -2.93
C ALA A 88 5.69 -14.94 -2.88
N ARG A 89 5.62 -15.67 -4.02
CA ARG A 89 5.23 -17.10 -4.07
C ARG A 89 6.16 -17.97 -3.24
N GLU A 90 7.47 -17.78 -3.36
CA GLU A 90 8.44 -18.52 -2.55
C GLU A 90 8.22 -18.29 -1.05
N LYS A 91 8.05 -17.03 -0.64
CA LYS A 91 7.81 -16.66 0.76
C LYS A 91 6.49 -17.20 1.30
N VAL A 92 5.42 -17.16 0.50
CA VAL A 92 4.10 -17.69 0.86
C VAL A 92 4.17 -19.19 1.19
N VAL A 93 4.95 -19.96 0.42
CA VAL A 93 5.20 -21.38 0.70
C VAL A 93 6.03 -21.56 1.97
N GLN A 94 7.12 -20.80 2.13
CA GLN A 94 7.96 -20.84 3.34
C GLN A 94 7.19 -20.56 4.63
N GLU A 95 6.18 -19.66 4.53
CA GLU A 95 5.35 -19.23 5.66
C GLU A 95 4.09 -20.07 5.85
N ASN A 96 3.90 -21.13 5.02
CA ASN A 96 2.77 -22.08 5.07
C ASN A 96 1.39 -21.43 4.98
N VAL A 97 1.24 -20.43 4.09
CA VAL A 97 -0.04 -19.71 3.87
C VAL A 97 -0.56 -19.82 2.44
N GLN A 98 0.00 -20.69 1.60
CA GLN A 98 -0.31 -20.84 0.17
C GLN A 98 -1.78 -21.13 -0.12
N GLU A 99 -2.47 -21.84 0.77
CA GLU A 99 -3.90 -22.19 0.60
C GLU A 99 -4.85 -20.97 0.67
N ARG A 100 -4.35 -19.82 1.17
CA ARG A 100 -5.11 -18.61 1.39
C ARG A 100 -4.72 -17.48 0.45
N VAL A 101 -3.66 -17.66 -0.35
CA VAL A 101 -3.06 -16.60 -1.13
C VAL A 101 -3.21 -16.86 -2.62
N THR A 102 -3.71 -15.86 -3.33
CA THR A 102 -3.74 -15.80 -4.80
C THR A 102 -2.86 -14.67 -5.30
N PHE A 103 -2.46 -14.71 -6.57
CA PHE A 103 -1.54 -13.75 -7.17
C PHE A 103 -2.12 -13.23 -8.46
N GLN A 104 -2.02 -11.93 -8.68
CA GLN A 104 -2.45 -11.31 -9.92
C GLN A 104 -1.54 -10.15 -10.29
N THR A 105 -1.09 -10.11 -11.55
CA THR A 105 -0.29 -9.01 -12.09
C THR A 105 -1.18 -7.97 -12.74
N GLY A 106 -0.86 -6.68 -12.53
CA GLY A 106 -1.58 -5.59 -13.15
C GLY A 106 -1.22 -4.20 -12.64
N ASP A 107 -1.88 -3.19 -13.20
CA ASP A 107 -1.68 -1.79 -12.84
C ASP A 107 -2.72 -1.33 -11.81
N MET A 108 -2.23 -0.79 -10.70
CA MET A 108 -3.04 -0.29 -9.58
C MET A 108 -4.01 0.83 -9.96
N VAL A 109 -3.71 1.60 -11.01
CA VAL A 109 -4.62 2.68 -11.45
C VAL A 109 -5.78 2.20 -12.31
N HIS A 110 -5.83 0.89 -12.60
CA HIS A 110 -6.90 0.21 -13.35
C HIS A 110 -7.07 -1.21 -12.80
N LEU A 111 -7.63 -1.32 -11.60
CA LEU A 111 -7.81 -2.61 -10.94
C LEU A 111 -8.86 -3.46 -11.66
N PRO A 112 -8.55 -4.72 -12.02
CA PRO A 112 -9.46 -5.62 -12.73
C PRO A 112 -10.48 -6.29 -11.79
N PHE A 113 -10.85 -5.61 -10.73
CA PHE A 113 -11.84 -6.06 -9.74
C PHE A 113 -13.08 -5.18 -9.79
N GLY A 114 -14.23 -5.76 -9.51
CA GLY A 114 -15.49 -5.03 -9.37
C GLY A 114 -15.51 -4.09 -8.16
N ASP A 115 -16.46 -3.18 -8.13
CA ASP A 115 -16.70 -2.33 -6.97
C ASP A 115 -17.06 -3.19 -5.76
N ASN A 116 -16.60 -2.79 -4.56
CA ASN A 116 -16.95 -3.46 -3.32
C ASN A 116 -16.59 -4.96 -3.28
N SER A 117 -15.43 -5.33 -3.79
CA SER A 117 -14.97 -6.73 -3.89
C SER A 117 -14.31 -7.24 -2.60
N PHE A 118 -13.63 -6.40 -1.84
CA PHE A 118 -12.79 -6.83 -0.71
C PHE A 118 -13.25 -6.22 0.61
N ASP A 119 -13.22 -7.02 1.69
CA ASP A 119 -13.48 -6.55 3.05
C ASP A 119 -12.39 -5.60 3.53
N VAL A 120 -11.15 -5.91 3.16
CA VAL A 120 -9.98 -5.08 3.45
C VAL A 120 -9.12 -4.90 2.20
N VAL A 121 -8.67 -3.67 1.99
CA VAL A 121 -7.64 -3.35 0.98
C VAL A 121 -6.43 -2.75 1.70
N LEU A 122 -5.24 -3.25 1.40
CA LEU A 122 -3.97 -2.76 1.92
C LEU A 122 -3.10 -2.26 0.76
N SER A 123 -2.38 -1.15 0.99
CA SER A 123 -1.35 -0.66 0.07
C SER A 123 -0.23 -0.03 0.86
N THR A 124 0.93 -0.68 0.87
CA THR A 124 2.04 -0.27 1.72
C THR A 124 3.26 0.10 0.89
N TYR A 125 3.60 1.39 0.91
CA TYR A 125 4.77 1.99 0.24
C TYR A 125 4.76 1.84 -1.29
N SER A 126 3.60 1.57 -1.88
CA SER A 126 3.43 1.34 -3.33
C SER A 126 2.80 2.52 -4.07
N LEU A 127 2.10 3.42 -3.38
CA LEU A 127 1.55 4.64 -3.97
C LEU A 127 2.62 5.72 -4.24
N CYS A 128 3.72 5.73 -3.46
CA CYS A 128 4.78 6.74 -3.59
C CYS A 128 5.45 6.76 -4.99
N PRO A 129 5.77 5.61 -5.61
CA PRO A 129 6.37 5.57 -6.93
C PRO A 129 5.36 5.69 -8.07
N LEU A 130 4.06 5.54 -7.77
CA LEU A 130 3.00 5.47 -8.77
C LEU A 130 2.91 6.75 -9.59
N TYR A 131 2.65 6.64 -10.88
CA TYR A 131 2.54 7.78 -11.79
C TYR A 131 1.29 8.63 -11.53
N ASP A 132 0.20 8.04 -11.04
CA ASP A 132 -1.01 8.73 -10.58
C ASP A 132 -1.48 8.15 -9.22
N PRO A 133 -0.90 8.63 -8.10
CA PRO A 133 -1.22 8.10 -6.78
C PRO A 133 -2.65 8.40 -6.32
N VAL A 134 -3.26 9.49 -6.80
CA VAL A 134 -4.64 9.84 -6.44
C VAL A 134 -5.62 8.89 -7.13
N LYS A 135 -5.41 8.61 -8.42
CA LYS A 135 -6.22 7.63 -9.13
C LYS A 135 -6.04 6.22 -8.56
N GLY A 136 -4.80 5.82 -8.24
CA GLY A 136 -4.55 4.55 -7.57
C GLY A 136 -5.29 4.44 -6.24
N ALA A 137 -5.23 5.48 -5.41
CA ALA A 137 -5.96 5.52 -4.13
C ALA A 137 -7.48 5.44 -4.33
N ALA A 138 -8.03 6.11 -5.36
CA ALA A 138 -9.45 6.02 -5.71
C ALA A 138 -9.87 4.60 -6.15
N GLU A 139 -9.03 3.90 -6.91
CA GLU A 139 -9.26 2.51 -7.29
C GLU A 139 -9.25 1.58 -6.07
N LEU A 140 -8.29 1.75 -5.14
CA LEU A 140 -8.27 1.01 -3.88
C LEU A 140 -9.57 1.23 -3.09
N TYR A 141 -10.04 2.48 -3.02
CA TYR A 141 -11.30 2.80 -2.34
C TYR A 141 -12.51 2.22 -3.08
N ARG A 142 -12.53 2.24 -4.40
CA ARG A 142 -13.60 1.67 -5.23
C ARG A 142 -13.81 0.20 -4.93
N VAL A 143 -12.73 -0.59 -4.91
CA VAL A 143 -12.80 -2.04 -4.70
C VAL A 143 -12.99 -2.44 -3.23
N THR A 144 -12.84 -1.52 -2.29
CA THR A 144 -13.17 -1.76 -0.87
C THR A 144 -14.69 -1.83 -0.69
N LYS A 145 -15.20 -2.83 0.02
CA LYS A 145 -16.64 -3.00 0.35
C LYS A 145 -17.14 -1.82 1.21
N ALA A 146 -18.43 -1.52 1.11
CA ALA A 146 -19.11 -0.63 2.05
C ALA A 146 -19.07 -1.24 3.47
N GLY A 147 -18.57 -0.50 4.45
CA GLY A 147 -18.22 -0.99 5.80
C GLY A 147 -16.86 -1.66 5.88
N GLY A 148 -16.16 -1.83 4.75
CA GLY A 148 -14.80 -2.35 4.69
C GLY A 148 -13.74 -1.31 5.03
N ARG A 149 -12.48 -1.76 5.12
CA ARG A 149 -11.34 -0.92 5.54
C ARG A 149 -10.28 -0.84 4.45
N LEU A 150 -9.72 0.36 4.30
CA LEU A 150 -8.56 0.61 3.45
C LEU A 150 -7.40 1.07 4.34
N GLY A 151 -6.34 0.26 4.41
CA GLY A 151 -5.11 0.56 5.12
C GLY A 151 -3.99 0.98 4.17
N VAL A 152 -3.46 2.18 4.36
CA VAL A 152 -2.43 2.75 3.47
C VAL A 152 -1.23 3.22 4.26
N GLY A 153 -0.04 2.94 3.71
CA GLY A 153 1.22 3.50 4.17
C GLY A 153 2.02 4.08 3.02
N HIS A 154 2.48 5.32 3.14
CA HIS A 154 3.29 5.98 2.11
C HIS A 154 4.29 6.98 2.69
N SER A 155 5.33 7.33 1.92
CA SER A 155 6.24 8.42 2.26
C SER A 155 5.49 9.76 2.25
N THR A 156 5.78 10.61 3.23
CA THR A 156 5.18 11.94 3.35
C THR A 156 6.24 12.99 3.64
N GLU A 157 5.86 14.25 3.57
CA GLU A 157 6.77 15.36 3.88
C GLU A 157 6.99 15.51 5.39
N PRO A 158 8.21 15.86 5.84
CA PRO A 158 8.45 16.29 7.20
C PRO A 158 7.59 17.49 7.58
N GLN A 159 7.04 17.48 8.80
CA GLN A 159 6.20 18.59 9.29
C GLN A 159 7.02 19.82 9.68
N ASN A 160 8.27 19.65 10.12
CA ASN A 160 9.17 20.74 10.47
C ASN A 160 9.81 21.33 9.20
N VAL A 161 9.71 22.63 8.99
CA VAL A 161 10.17 23.34 7.79
C VAL A 161 11.68 23.18 7.54
N ILE A 162 12.50 23.19 8.61
CA ILE A 162 13.95 23.04 8.51
C ILE A 162 14.30 21.61 8.09
N VAL A 163 13.64 20.64 8.73
CA VAL A 163 13.82 19.20 8.41
C VAL A 163 13.35 18.93 6.97
N LYS A 164 12.23 19.54 6.55
CA LYS A 164 11.74 19.44 5.17
C LYS A 164 12.76 19.96 4.18
N TYR A 165 13.36 21.13 4.43
CA TYR A 165 14.38 21.70 3.55
C TYR A 165 15.59 20.76 3.38
N LEU A 166 16.06 20.14 4.48
CA LEU A 166 17.14 19.16 4.45
C LEU A 166 16.72 17.88 3.72
N ALA A 167 15.52 17.38 4.00
CA ALA A 167 14.95 16.20 3.34
C ALA A 167 14.83 16.40 1.82
N ASP A 168 14.35 17.56 1.38
CA ASP A 168 14.23 17.91 -0.04
C ASP A 168 15.61 17.85 -0.76
N ARG A 169 16.70 18.29 -0.09
CA ARG A 169 18.05 18.21 -0.63
C ARG A 169 18.57 16.77 -0.73
N VAL A 170 18.33 15.97 0.30
CA VAL A 170 18.69 14.54 0.29
C VAL A 170 17.91 13.81 -0.80
N GLU A 171 16.63 14.10 -0.93
CA GLU A 171 15.79 13.51 -1.95
C GLU A 171 16.19 13.94 -3.37
N ASP A 172 16.64 15.21 -3.57
CA ASP A 172 17.19 15.69 -4.85
C ASP A 172 18.39 14.87 -5.27
N ILE A 173 19.30 14.56 -4.35
CA ILE A 173 20.48 13.73 -4.62
C ILE A 173 20.05 12.29 -4.91
N ALA A 174 19.19 11.70 -4.06
CA ALA A 174 18.72 10.33 -4.22
C ALA A 174 17.97 10.11 -5.54
N TRP A 175 17.29 11.14 -6.06
CA TRP A 175 16.53 11.07 -7.31
C TRP A 175 17.41 10.82 -8.54
N HIS A 176 18.69 11.21 -8.50
CA HIS A 176 19.64 10.91 -9.55
C HIS A 176 20.06 9.43 -9.59
N PHE A 177 19.71 8.67 -8.54
CA PHE A 177 20.00 7.25 -8.40
C PHE A 177 18.69 6.45 -8.26
N PRO A 178 18.04 6.02 -9.36
CA PRO A 178 16.75 5.32 -9.33
C PRO A 178 16.72 4.07 -8.45
N TRP A 179 17.86 3.39 -8.31
CA TRP A 179 18.01 2.23 -7.43
C TRP A 179 17.98 2.59 -5.93
N LEU A 180 18.29 3.85 -5.57
CA LEU A 180 18.25 4.36 -4.20
C LEU A 180 16.88 4.97 -3.87
N SER A 181 16.35 5.79 -4.78
CA SER A 181 15.04 6.43 -4.60
C SER A 181 13.88 5.45 -4.80
N MET A 182 14.11 4.34 -5.53
CA MET A 182 13.06 3.39 -5.94
C MET A 182 11.84 4.07 -6.59
N GLY A 183 12.04 5.27 -7.15
CA GLY A 183 10.97 6.10 -7.70
C GLY A 183 10.02 6.70 -6.65
N CYS A 184 10.28 6.48 -5.37
CA CYS A 184 9.45 7.00 -4.28
C CYS A 184 9.58 8.51 -4.15
N ARG A 185 8.47 9.17 -3.87
CA ARG A 185 8.35 10.61 -3.61
C ARG A 185 7.33 10.83 -2.51
N SER A 186 7.46 11.94 -1.82
CA SER A 186 6.48 12.32 -0.81
C SER A 186 5.14 12.62 -1.46
N ILE A 187 4.08 12.00 -0.96
CA ILE A 187 2.70 12.16 -1.42
C ILE A 187 1.76 12.36 -0.22
N ASN A 188 0.54 12.79 -0.51
CA ASN A 188 -0.55 12.77 0.46
C ASN A 188 -1.87 12.46 -0.28
N VAL A 189 -2.36 11.24 -0.14
CA VAL A 189 -3.61 10.80 -0.77
C VAL A 189 -4.80 10.78 0.20
N LEU A 190 -4.56 10.99 1.49
CA LEU A 190 -5.62 10.95 2.51
C LEU A 190 -6.75 11.95 2.24
N PRO A 191 -6.49 13.24 1.89
CA PRO A 191 -7.57 14.18 1.60
C PRO A 191 -8.45 13.76 0.42
N ALA A 192 -7.86 13.11 -0.60
CA ALA A 192 -8.63 12.61 -1.74
C ALA A 192 -9.58 11.48 -1.33
N LEU A 193 -9.15 10.61 -0.41
CA LEU A 193 -9.97 9.52 0.12
C LEU A 193 -11.07 10.03 1.06
N GLU A 194 -10.79 11.06 1.87
CA GLU A 194 -11.80 11.74 2.69
C GLU A 194 -12.88 12.41 1.82
N ASN A 195 -12.48 13.04 0.70
CA ASN A 195 -13.42 13.62 -0.27
C ASN A 195 -14.30 12.56 -0.95
N LEU A 196 -13.86 11.31 -1.04
CA LEU A 196 -14.67 10.18 -1.50
C LEU A 196 -15.61 9.63 -0.40
N GLY A 197 -15.59 10.22 0.80
CA GLY A 197 -16.41 9.83 1.94
C GLY A 197 -15.73 8.87 2.91
N GLY A 198 -14.43 8.61 2.76
CA GLY A 198 -13.67 7.76 3.67
C GLY A 198 -13.61 8.34 5.09
N LYS A 199 -13.97 7.54 6.10
CA LYS A 199 -13.90 7.92 7.51
C LYS A 199 -12.57 7.46 8.12
N VAL A 200 -11.75 8.37 8.60
CA VAL A 200 -10.45 8.05 9.21
C VAL A 200 -10.66 7.35 10.56
N LEU A 201 -10.14 6.13 10.68
CA LEU A 201 -10.12 5.35 11.93
C LEU A 201 -8.78 5.46 12.64
N LEU A 202 -7.68 5.56 11.89
CA LEU A 202 -6.32 5.70 12.38
C LEU A 202 -5.53 6.59 11.43
N SER A 203 -4.68 7.48 11.99
CA SER A 203 -3.68 8.23 11.23
C SER A 203 -2.47 8.45 12.11
N LYS A 204 -1.28 8.04 11.64
CA LYS A 204 -0.01 8.17 12.38
C LYS A 204 1.16 8.48 11.46
N HIS A 205 2.05 9.36 11.93
CA HIS A 205 3.38 9.52 11.35
C HIS A 205 4.36 8.57 12.06
N ILE A 206 5.15 7.87 11.28
CA ILE A 206 6.21 6.96 11.75
C ILE A 206 7.49 7.19 10.93
N GLY A 207 8.58 6.56 11.32
CA GLY A 207 9.87 6.68 10.62
C GLY A 207 10.79 7.72 11.23
N VAL A 208 11.85 8.04 10.51
CA VAL A 208 12.85 9.02 10.93
C VAL A 208 12.45 10.44 10.49
N PRO A 209 12.89 11.50 11.19
CA PRO A 209 12.48 12.87 10.86
C PRO A 209 12.72 13.29 9.41
N LEU A 210 13.82 12.82 8.80
CA LEU A 210 14.18 13.13 7.40
C LEU A 210 13.40 12.30 6.37
N TRP A 211 12.79 11.17 6.79
CA TRP A 211 12.04 10.27 5.92
C TRP A 211 10.82 9.73 6.64
N PRO A 212 9.83 10.58 6.90
CA PRO A 212 8.62 10.16 7.58
C PRO A 212 7.68 9.39 6.65
N PHE A 213 6.92 8.49 7.24
CA PHE A 213 5.82 7.80 6.61
C PHE A 213 4.51 8.20 7.28
N LEU A 214 3.47 8.39 6.49
CA LEU A 214 2.10 8.46 6.96
C LEU A 214 1.48 7.07 6.79
N ILE A 215 0.95 6.53 7.88
CA ILE A 215 0.11 5.33 7.87
C ILE A 215 -1.29 5.70 8.34
N PHE A 216 -2.30 5.21 7.65
CA PHE A 216 -3.68 5.45 8.03
C PHE A 216 -4.59 4.28 7.66
N VAL A 217 -5.70 4.17 8.37
CA VAL A 217 -6.81 3.27 8.09
C VAL A 217 -8.06 4.11 7.95
N ILE A 218 -8.78 3.93 6.87
CA ILE A 218 -10.10 4.50 6.67
C ILE A 218 -11.15 3.39 6.55
N GLU A 219 -12.37 3.70 6.97
CA GLU A 219 -13.56 2.90 6.70
C GLU A 219 -14.31 3.52 5.52
N LYS A 220 -14.77 2.70 4.59
CA LYS A 220 -15.73 3.11 3.57
C LYS A 220 -17.12 3.00 4.16
N PRO A 221 -17.83 4.13 4.37
CA PRO A 221 -19.14 4.10 5.02
C PRO A 221 -20.13 3.18 4.30
N ARG A 222 -21.01 2.54 5.05
CA ARG A 222 -22.17 1.89 4.45
C ARG A 222 -23.09 2.99 3.93
N THR A 223 -23.46 2.92 2.65
CA THR A 223 -24.53 3.78 2.13
C THR A 223 -25.80 3.43 2.90
N GLU A 224 -26.30 4.35 3.71
CA GLU A 224 -27.64 4.20 4.28
C GLU A 224 -28.59 4.08 3.10
N GLN A 225 -29.21 2.90 2.95
CA GLN A 225 -30.38 2.78 2.09
C GLN A 225 -31.42 3.71 2.72
N SER A 226 -31.67 4.84 2.09
CA SER A 226 -32.81 5.68 2.40
C SER A 226 -34.04 4.82 2.27
N HIS A 227 -34.48 4.23 3.37
CA HIS A 227 -35.85 3.77 3.52
C HIS A 227 -36.77 4.99 3.50
N GLN A 228 -37.00 5.54 2.32
CA GLN A 228 -38.25 6.25 2.08
C GLN A 228 -39.36 5.20 2.03
N LEU A 229 -39.82 4.83 3.22
CA LEU A 229 -41.12 4.26 3.38
C LEU A 229 -42.13 5.30 2.89
N GLY A 230 -42.76 4.98 1.76
CA GLY A 230 -43.95 5.69 1.30
C GLY A 230 -45.02 5.74 2.42
N ARG A 231 -45.48 6.91 2.66
CA ARG A 231 -46.82 7.16 3.22
C ARG A 231 -47.63 7.89 2.17
#